data_8af408de16f05167a067bcafa6bf64cb
#
_entry.id   8af408de16f05167a067bcafa6bf64cb
#
_cell.length_a   1.000
_cell.length_b   1.000
_cell.length_c   1.000
_cell.angle_alpha   90.00
_cell.angle_beta   90.00
_cell.angle_gamma   90.00
#
_symmetry.space_group_name_H-M   'P 1'
#
loop_
_entity.id
_entity.type
_entity.pdbx_description
1 polymer ?
#
loop_
_entity_poly.entity_id
_entity_poly.type
_entity_poly.pdbx_seq_one_letter_code
_entity_poly.pdbx_strand_id
1 'polypeptide(L)'
;MRDGNIILSVAKAMELLQILSRAGRPLSLKELTDLCGYPKSTVFGLLTTMRLHDVVTQTPEGKYTLGLRLFEYGRQVERSWDISRVARPYMEHLCRQTGASVMLSVCEGGSVITLDQVETRGGLRVVSDTGSRLPIYCTSQGKVFLAHMSRSGAEALLRGQSLTQFTPHTITDIPSLLREAEACRANGYAIENGEYKIGLRSISAPVRTVEGKVRYAVGVIGMFRSVHSEEFHAAVEQVCATAAMISAALGYQRSNPTG
;
A
#
# COMPACT_ATOMS: atom_id res chain seq x y z
N MET A 1 -19.14 -13.64 3.48
CA MET A 1 -18.95 -13.24 2.07
C MET A 1 -19.58 -14.34 1.22
N ARG A 2 -20.42 -13.99 0.25
CA ARG A 2 -21.04 -14.98 -0.65
C ARG A 2 -19.91 -15.60 -1.47
N ASP A 3 -19.74 -16.92 -1.42
CA ASP A 3 -18.96 -17.69 -2.39
C ASP A 3 -19.64 -17.55 -3.77
N GLY A 4 -19.43 -16.39 -4.37
CA GLY A 4 -19.85 -16.14 -5.74
C GLY A 4 -19.01 -17.01 -6.65
N ASN A 5 -19.62 -17.53 -7.66
CA ASN A 5 -19.17 -18.41 -8.72
C ASN A 5 -17.71 -18.14 -9.15
N ILE A 6 -16.74 -18.68 -8.39
CA ILE A 6 -15.30 -18.51 -8.67
C ILE A 6 -14.94 -19.41 -9.85
N ILE A 7 -14.47 -18.82 -10.94
CA ILE A 7 -13.93 -19.56 -12.09
C ILE A 7 -12.50 -19.96 -11.75
N LEU A 8 -12.31 -21.23 -11.35
CA LEU A 8 -11.02 -21.74 -10.87
C LEU A 8 -9.86 -21.57 -11.86
N SER A 9 -10.10 -21.65 -13.17
CA SER A 9 -9.06 -21.41 -14.17
C SER A 9 -8.55 -19.97 -14.15
N VAL A 10 -9.44 -18.98 -13.93
CA VAL A 10 -9.06 -17.58 -13.80
C VAL A 10 -8.27 -17.36 -12.49
N ALA A 11 -8.73 -17.94 -11.38
CA ALA A 11 -8.01 -17.84 -10.11
C ALA A 11 -6.58 -18.41 -10.21
N LYS A 12 -6.42 -19.59 -10.80
CA LYS A 12 -5.10 -20.20 -11.06
C LYS A 12 -4.20 -19.36 -11.96
N ALA A 13 -4.78 -18.75 -13.01
CA ALA A 13 -4.02 -17.85 -13.88
C ALA A 13 -3.49 -16.62 -13.12
N MET A 14 -4.33 -16.00 -12.26
CA MET A 14 -3.92 -14.89 -11.42
C MET A 14 -2.82 -15.28 -10.42
N GLU A 15 -2.88 -16.48 -9.86
CA GLU A 15 -1.83 -16.99 -8.97
C GLU A 15 -0.49 -17.16 -9.69
N LEU A 16 -0.50 -17.69 -10.92
CA LEU A 16 0.73 -17.77 -11.74
C LEU A 16 1.34 -16.41 -12.02
N LEU A 17 0.52 -15.38 -12.29
CA LEU A 17 0.99 -14.01 -12.46
C LEU A 17 1.62 -13.45 -11.16
N GLN A 18 1.03 -13.76 -10.00
CA GLN A 18 1.61 -13.37 -8.71
C GLN A 18 2.96 -14.04 -8.46
N ILE A 19 3.10 -15.34 -8.80
CA ILE A 19 4.37 -16.07 -8.67
C ILE A 19 5.44 -15.43 -9.56
N LEU A 20 5.13 -15.16 -10.83
CA LEU A 20 6.06 -14.49 -11.76
C LEU A 20 6.46 -13.10 -11.28
N SER A 21 5.50 -12.32 -10.76
CA SER A 21 5.74 -10.99 -10.21
C SER A 21 6.69 -11.03 -9.01
N ARG A 22 6.44 -11.94 -8.05
CA ARG A 22 7.27 -12.06 -6.83
C ARG A 22 8.67 -12.58 -7.13
N ALA A 23 8.83 -13.41 -8.14
CA ALA A 23 10.13 -13.98 -8.50
C ALA A 23 11.09 -12.93 -9.05
N GLY A 24 10.62 -11.85 -9.69
CA GLY A 24 11.44 -10.80 -10.30
C GLY A 24 12.41 -11.29 -11.38
N ARG A 25 12.26 -12.55 -11.84
CA ARG A 25 13.08 -13.19 -12.88
C ARG A 25 12.27 -14.17 -13.69
N PRO A 26 12.71 -14.53 -14.93
CA PRO A 26 12.06 -15.57 -15.71
C PRO A 26 12.09 -16.95 -15.01
N LEU A 27 10.95 -17.65 -14.99
CA LEU A 27 10.79 -18.99 -14.42
C LEU A 27 10.51 -20.03 -15.50
N SER A 28 11.09 -21.22 -15.37
CA SER A 28 10.77 -22.38 -16.20
C SER A 28 9.39 -22.95 -15.86
N LEU A 29 8.81 -23.73 -16.77
CA LEU A 29 7.56 -24.46 -16.54
C LEU A 29 7.65 -25.34 -15.29
N LYS A 30 8.81 -25.97 -15.06
CA LYS A 30 9.03 -26.82 -13.89
C LYS A 30 8.96 -26.01 -12.60
N GLU A 31 9.72 -24.90 -12.51
CA GLU A 31 9.70 -24.03 -11.33
C GLU A 31 8.30 -23.49 -11.02
N LEU A 32 7.54 -23.09 -12.05
CA LEU A 32 6.15 -22.63 -11.87
C LEU A 32 5.25 -23.75 -11.35
N THR A 33 5.38 -24.98 -11.88
CA THR A 33 4.64 -26.14 -11.44
C THR A 33 4.95 -26.49 -9.98
N ASP A 34 6.23 -26.46 -9.60
CA ASP A 34 6.69 -26.75 -8.24
C ASP A 34 6.18 -25.68 -7.24
N LEU A 35 6.15 -24.41 -7.64
CA LEU A 35 5.72 -23.30 -6.79
C LEU A 35 4.20 -23.24 -6.59
N CYS A 36 3.39 -23.52 -7.62
CA CYS A 36 1.92 -23.44 -7.52
C CYS A 36 1.25 -24.79 -7.13
N GLY A 37 1.97 -25.90 -7.25
CA GLY A 37 1.42 -27.24 -6.93
C GLY A 37 0.38 -27.77 -7.91
N TYR A 38 0.18 -27.11 -9.07
CA TYR A 38 -0.78 -27.57 -10.07
C TYR A 38 -0.18 -28.57 -11.06
N PRO A 39 -1.00 -29.45 -11.66
CA PRO A 39 -0.52 -30.35 -12.71
C PRO A 39 0.15 -29.58 -13.87
N LYS A 40 1.25 -30.12 -14.38
CA LYS A 40 2.06 -29.50 -15.46
C LYS A 40 1.23 -29.14 -16.69
N SER A 41 0.26 -30.00 -17.07
CA SER A 41 -0.65 -29.74 -18.20
C SER A 41 -1.54 -28.51 -17.94
N THR A 42 -2.04 -28.34 -16.73
CA THR A 42 -2.83 -27.16 -16.32
C THR A 42 -1.99 -25.88 -16.40
N VAL A 43 -0.79 -25.91 -15.81
CA VAL A 43 0.12 -24.73 -15.83
C VAL A 43 0.48 -24.37 -17.27
N PHE A 44 0.83 -25.37 -18.10
CA PHE A 44 1.14 -25.14 -19.51
C PHE A 44 -0.03 -24.55 -20.29
N GLY A 45 -1.25 -25.06 -20.11
CA GLY A 45 -2.44 -24.54 -20.78
C GLY A 45 -2.75 -23.09 -20.38
N LEU A 46 -2.64 -22.76 -19.08
CA LEU A 46 -2.83 -21.39 -18.59
C LEU A 46 -1.76 -20.43 -19.15
N LEU A 47 -0.48 -20.83 -19.12
CA LEU A 47 0.61 -20.03 -19.66
C LEU A 47 0.43 -19.82 -21.18
N THR A 48 0.01 -20.84 -21.91
CA THR A 48 -0.27 -20.75 -23.36
C THR A 48 -1.37 -19.72 -23.62
N THR A 49 -2.47 -19.78 -22.87
CA THR A 49 -3.57 -18.82 -22.97
C THR A 49 -3.10 -17.39 -22.64
N MET A 50 -2.38 -17.21 -21.53
CA MET A 50 -1.88 -15.89 -21.13
C MET A 50 -0.88 -15.31 -22.15
N ARG A 51 -0.11 -16.16 -22.85
CA ARG A 51 0.78 -15.73 -23.95
C ARG A 51 0.01 -15.23 -25.17
N LEU A 52 -1.11 -15.88 -25.52
CA LEU A 52 -1.98 -15.41 -26.62
C LEU A 52 -2.53 -14.00 -26.36
N HIS A 53 -2.61 -13.58 -25.10
CA HIS A 53 -3.07 -12.25 -24.69
C HIS A 53 -1.94 -11.32 -24.28
N ASP A 54 -0.67 -11.65 -24.53
CA ASP A 54 0.52 -10.88 -24.16
C ASP A 54 0.64 -10.56 -22.67
N VAL A 55 -0.11 -11.27 -21.80
CA VAL A 55 -0.08 -11.13 -20.33
C VAL A 55 1.15 -11.83 -19.75
N VAL A 56 1.62 -12.87 -20.42
CA VAL A 56 2.88 -13.58 -20.16
C VAL A 56 3.67 -13.64 -21.44
N THR A 57 4.99 -13.54 -21.37
CA THR A 57 5.89 -13.78 -22.50
C THR A 57 6.87 -14.90 -22.17
N GLN A 58 7.49 -15.48 -23.20
CA GLN A 58 8.47 -16.55 -23.06
C GLN A 58 9.81 -16.07 -23.62
N THR A 59 10.88 -16.25 -22.82
CA THR A 59 12.24 -15.91 -23.25
C THR A 59 12.75 -16.92 -24.30
N PRO A 60 13.84 -16.61 -25.04
CA PRO A 60 14.47 -17.55 -25.97
C PRO A 60 14.86 -18.90 -25.33
N GLU A 61 15.19 -18.89 -24.03
CA GLU A 61 15.53 -20.08 -23.23
C GLU A 61 14.29 -20.88 -22.78
N GLY A 62 13.09 -20.49 -23.20
CA GLY A 62 11.85 -21.18 -22.89
C GLY A 62 11.28 -20.87 -21.50
N LYS A 63 11.81 -19.86 -20.77
CA LYS A 63 11.29 -19.42 -19.47
C LYS A 63 10.21 -18.38 -19.63
N TYR A 64 9.32 -18.28 -18.63
CA TYR A 64 8.16 -17.39 -18.63
C TYR A 64 8.42 -16.17 -17.77
N THR A 65 7.92 -15.01 -18.20
CA THR A 65 7.94 -13.75 -17.46
C THR A 65 6.66 -12.96 -17.72
N LEU A 66 6.41 -11.91 -16.94
CA LEU A 66 5.27 -11.02 -17.16
C LEU A 66 5.38 -10.35 -18.55
N GLY A 67 4.23 -10.25 -19.23
CA GLY A 67 4.13 -9.66 -20.57
C GLY A 67 3.80 -8.17 -20.53
N LEU A 68 4.06 -7.49 -21.67
CA LEU A 68 3.89 -6.05 -21.82
C LEU A 68 2.44 -5.58 -21.67
N ARG A 69 1.45 -6.44 -21.92
CA ARG A 69 0.02 -6.14 -21.74
C ARG A 69 -0.32 -5.70 -20.32
N LEU A 70 0.37 -6.24 -19.32
CA LEU A 70 0.17 -5.84 -17.93
C LEU A 70 0.64 -4.40 -17.68
N PHE A 71 1.71 -3.98 -18.34
CA PHE A 71 2.13 -2.57 -18.28
C PHE A 71 1.08 -1.64 -18.92
N GLU A 72 0.52 -2.01 -20.06
CA GLU A 72 -0.55 -1.23 -20.70
C GLU A 72 -1.78 -1.11 -19.80
N TYR A 73 -2.19 -2.21 -19.15
CA TYR A 73 -3.30 -2.18 -18.18
C TYR A 73 -2.96 -1.31 -16.96
N GLY A 74 -1.75 -1.43 -16.43
CA GLY A 74 -1.28 -0.58 -15.33
C GLY A 74 -1.31 0.89 -15.69
N ARG A 75 -0.84 1.28 -16.88
CA ARG A 75 -0.91 2.67 -17.37
C ARG A 75 -2.33 3.18 -17.56
N GLN A 76 -3.27 2.32 -17.96
CA GLN A 76 -4.68 2.70 -18.08
C GLN A 76 -5.32 2.92 -16.70
N VAL A 77 -5.01 2.06 -15.74
CA VAL A 77 -5.43 2.22 -14.33
C VAL A 77 -4.86 3.51 -13.76
N GLU A 78 -3.57 3.77 -13.96
CA GLU A 78 -2.90 5.00 -13.50
C GLU A 78 -3.58 6.27 -14.08
N ARG A 79 -3.93 6.28 -15.37
CA ARG A 79 -4.65 7.39 -16.01
C ARG A 79 -6.05 7.62 -15.43
N SER A 80 -6.72 6.57 -15.00
CA SER A 80 -8.05 6.65 -14.37
C SER A 80 -7.98 7.09 -12.90
N TRP A 81 -6.80 7.07 -12.29
CA TRP A 81 -6.57 7.45 -10.90
C TRP A 81 -6.06 8.89 -10.80
N ASP A 82 -7.00 9.83 -10.87
CA ASP A 82 -6.73 11.27 -10.85
C ASP A 82 -6.09 11.75 -9.52
N ILE A 83 -6.15 10.92 -8.45
CA ILE A 83 -5.63 11.26 -7.13
C ILE A 83 -4.11 11.52 -7.13
N SER A 84 -3.30 10.72 -7.84
CA SER A 84 -1.85 10.92 -7.88
C SER A 84 -1.51 12.26 -8.52
N ARG A 85 -2.20 12.63 -9.59
CA ARG A 85 -2.02 13.93 -10.25
C ARG A 85 -2.41 15.09 -9.33
N VAL A 86 -3.51 14.96 -8.59
CA VAL A 86 -3.96 15.99 -7.63
C VAL A 86 -2.99 16.09 -6.45
N ALA A 87 -2.54 14.95 -5.89
CA ALA A 87 -1.71 14.92 -4.70
C ALA A 87 -0.25 15.30 -4.95
N ARG A 88 0.29 15.01 -6.14
CA ARG A 88 1.71 15.13 -6.48
C ARG A 88 2.34 16.49 -6.11
N PRO A 89 1.77 17.66 -6.45
CA PRO A 89 2.36 18.95 -6.09
C PRO A 89 2.50 19.15 -4.58
N TYR A 90 1.50 18.69 -3.80
CA TYR A 90 1.51 18.76 -2.34
C TYR A 90 2.54 17.81 -1.73
N MET A 91 2.66 16.61 -2.28
CA MET A 91 3.67 15.63 -1.85
C MET A 91 5.10 16.13 -2.11
N GLU A 92 5.35 16.75 -3.25
CA GLU A 92 6.64 17.36 -3.58
C GLU A 92 6.99 18.51 -2.63
N HIS A 93 6.00 19.31 -2.26
CA HIS A 93 6.18 20.37 -1.29
C HIS A 93 6.52 19.79 0.09
N LEU A 94 5.77 18.79 0.56
CA LEU A 94 6.01 18.10 1.83
C LEU A 94 7.39 17.44 1.88
N CYS A 95 7.81 16.80 0.79
CA CYS A 95 9.14 16.19 0.68
C CYS A 95 10.26 17.21 0.83
N ARG A 96 10.12 18.41 0.21
CA ARG A 96 11.09 19.50 0.37
C ARG A 96 11.13 20.06 1.79
N GLN A 97 9.98 20.15 2.47
CA GLN A 97 9.90 20.68 3.84
C GLN A 97 10.49 19.73 4.87
N THR A 98 10.19 18.44 4.74
CA THR A 98 10.59 17.42 5.73
C THR A 98 11.95 16.79 5.44
N GLY A 99 12.46 16.90 4.22
CA GLY A 99 13.63 16.13 3.79
C GLY A 99 13.43 14.61 3.79
N ALA A 100 12.21 14.11 4.00
CA ALA A 100 11.84 12.71 4.06
C ALA A 100 11.07 12.28 2.79
N SER A 101 11.08 10.98 2.48
CA SER A 101 10.28 10.44 1.38
C SER A 101 8.79 10.51 1.72
N VAL A 102 7.96 10.89 0.75
CA VAL A 102 6.50 11.04 0.89
C VAL A 102 5.80 9.96 0.12
N MET A 103 4.80 9.33 0.71
CA MET A 103 4.00 8.28 0.10
C MET A 103 2.52 8.65 0.11
N LEU A 104 1.83 8.31 -0.98
CA LEU A 104 0.38 8.29 -1.08
C LEU A 104 -0.07 6.84 -1.19
N SER A 105 -1.04 6.43 -0.39
CA SER A 105 -1.45 5.04 -0.30
C SER A 105 -2.97 4.88 -0.25
N VAL A 106 -3.43 3.69 -0.63
CA VAL A 106 -4.81 3.20 -0.49
C VAL A 106 -4.82 1.88 0.26
N CYS A 107 -5.95 1.54 0.89
CA CYS A 107 -6.15 0.23 1.49
C CYS A 107 -7.03 -0.63 0.58
N GLU A 108 -6.54 -1.80 0.21
CA GLU A 108 -7.29 -2.78 -0.57
C GLU A 108 -6.98 -4.21 -0.14
N GLY A 109 -8.02 -4.99 0.10
CA GLY A 109 -7.87 -6.40 0.53
C GLY A 109 -7.10 -6.56 1.83
N GLY A 110 -7.15 -5.56 2.73
CA GLY A 110 -6.43 -5.60 4.01
C GLY A 110 -4.93 -5.32 3.92
N SER A 111 -4.47 -4.81 2.78
CA SER A 111 -3.09 -4.36 2.56
C SER A 111 -3.07 -2.87 2.22
N VAL A 112 -2.00 -2.21 2.59
CA VAL A 112 -1.68 -0.85 2.13
C VAL A 112 -0.97 -0.94 0.79
N ILE A 113 -1.49 -0.24 -0.21
CA ILE A 113 -0.88 -0.18 -1.55
C ILE A 113 -0.35 1.22 -1.78
N THR A 114 0.93 1.33 -2.14
CA THR A 114 1.55 2.60 -2.52
C THR A 114 1.07 3.00 -3.92
N LEU A 115 0.40 4.16 -4.03
CA LEU A 115 -0.09 4.72 -5.30
C LEU A 115 0.93 5.61 -5.97
N ASP A 116 1.62 6.43 -5.17
CA ASP A 116 2.63 7.37 -5.63
C ASP A 116 3.65 7.62 -4.53
N GLN A 117 4.87 7.99 -4.94
CA GLN A 117 5.97 8.31 -4.04
C GLN A 117 6.77 9.50 -4.56
N VAL A 118 7.17 10.36 -3.65
CA VAL A 118 8.17 11.40 -3.89
C VAL A 118 9.37 11.10 -3.02
N GLU A 119 10.51 10.87 -3.65
CA GLU A 119 11.75 10.54 -2.96
C GLU A 119 12.53 11.80 -2.59
N THR A 120 13.14 11.79 -1.41
CA THR A 120 14.10 12.84 -1.04
C THR A 120 15.35 12.73 -1.91
N ARG A 121 15.94 13.88 -2.23
CA ARG A 121 17.21 13.97 -2.97
C ARG A 121 18.45 13.89 -2.07
N GLY A 122 18.27 14.01 -0.76
CA GLY A 122 19.35 13.96 0.23
C GLY A 122 19.02 12.98 1.36
N GLY A 123 19.98 12.19 1.81
CA GLY A 123 19.79 11.25 2.90
C GLY A 123 19.39 9.83 2.47
N LEU A 124 18.83 9.06 3.40
CA LEU A 124 18.39 7.69 3.13
C LEU A 124 17.13 7.69 2.26
N ARG A 125 17.23 7.12 1.09
CA ARG A 125 16.08 6.89 0.21
C ARG A 125 15.33 5.66 0.72
N VAL A 126 14.12 5.88 1.22
CA VAL A 126 13.18 4.79 1.45
C VAL A 126 12.38 4.62 0.18
N VAL A 127 12.68 3.58 -0.59
CA VAL A 127 11.98 3.26 -1.82
C VAL A 127 10.88 2.26 -1.50
N SER A 128 9.66 2.61 -1.87
CA SER A 128 8.53 1.67 -1.92
C SER A 128 8.03 1.69 -3.35
N ASP A 129 8.17 0.59 -4.05
CA ASP A 129 7.69 0.52 -5.43
C ASP A 129 6.19 0.83 -5.49
N THR A 130 5.80 1.68 -6.43
CA THR A 130 4.38 1.91 -6.74
C THR A 130 3.70 0.57 -7.04
N GLY A 131 2.55 0.33 -6.41
CA GLY A 131 1.85 -0.96 -6.46
C GLY A 131 2.34 -1.98 -5.42
N SER A 132 3.38 -1.70 -4.63
CA SER A 132 3.81 -2.59 -3.55
C SER A 132 2.73 -2.68 -2.46
N ARG A 133 2.63 -3.87 -1.87
CA ARG A 133 1.71 -4.17 -0.77
C ARG A 133 2.46 -4.21 0.55
N LEU A 134 2.01 -3.41 1.50
CA LEU A 134 2.57 -3.33 2.85
C LEU A 134 1.54 -3.84 3.88
N PRO A 135 1.99 -4.40 5.00
CA PRO A 135 1.11 -4.82 6.07
C PRO A 135 0.35 -3.63 6.66
N ILE A 136 -0.94 -3.82 6.94
CA ILE A 136 -1.80 -2.75 7.46
C ILE A 136 -1.52 -2.45 8.94
N TYR A 137 -1.05 -3.43 9.71
CA TYR A 137 -0.95 -3.32 11.17
C TYR A 137 0.34 -2.65 11.68
N CYS A 138 1.42 -2.62 10.90
CA CYS A 138 2.74 -2.11 11.31
C CYS A 138 3.26 -0.97 10.43
N THR A 139 2.35 -0.25 9.76
CA THR A 139 2.66 0.95 8.96
C THR A 139 1.77 2.11 9.38
N SER A 140 2.27 3.33 9.36
CA SER A 140 1.47 4.51 9.74
C SER A 140 0.25 4.68 8.82
N GLN A 141 0.39 4.45 7.51
CA GLN A 141 -0.74 4.46 6.57
C GLN A 141 -1.79 3.41 6.94
N GLY A 142 -1.36 2.21 7.30
CA GLY A 142 -2.24 1.13 7.69
C GLY A 142 -3.04 1.46 8.96
N LYS A 143 -2.39 2.04 9.96
CA LYS A 143 -3.05 2.52 11.19
C LYS A 143 -4.08 3.61 10.88
N VAL A 144 -3.82 4.51 9.91
CA VAL A 144 -4.81 5.48 9.43
C VAL A 144 -6.05 4.78 8.88
N PHE A 145 -5.89 3.74 8.04
CA PHE A 145 -7.05 3.02 7.49
C PHE A 145 -7.81 2.26 8.58
N LEU A 146 -7.13 1.56 9.49
CA LEU A 146 -7.76 0.88 10.62
C LEU A 146 -8.56 1.86 11.50
N ALA A 147 -8.03 3.06 11.74
CA ALA A 147 -8.68 4.11 12.50
C ALA A 147 -10.01 4.56 11.91
N HIS A 148 -10.18 4.48 10.59
CA HIS A 148 -11.37 4.96 9.89
C HIS A 148 -12.33 3.84 9.44
N MET A 149 -12.06 2.60 9.82
CA MET A 149 -13.00 1.48 9.76
C MET A 149 -13.91 1.47 10.99
N SER A 150 -15.03 0.73 10.93
CA SER A 150 -15.74 0.36 12.15
C SER A 150 -14.84 -0.52 13.03
N ARG A 151 -14.99 -0.44 14.35
CA ARG A 151 -14.19 -1.25 15.30
C ARG A 151 -14.29 -2.75 14.95
N SER A 152 -15.50 -3.24 14.68
CA SER A 152 -15.73 -4.63 14.29
C SER A 152 -15.09 -4.98 12.94
N GLY A 153 -15.10 -4.05 11.98
CA GLY A 153 -14.45 -4.24 10.68
C GLY A 153 -12.93 -4.31 10.79
N ALA A 154 -12.31 -3.41 11.57
CA ALA A 154 -10.88 -3.43 11.84
C ALA A 154 -10.45 -4.72 12.58
N GLU A 155 -11.22 -5.14 13.58
CA GLU A 155 -10.95 -6.37 14.32
C GLU A 155 -11.07 -7.62 13.43
N ALA A 156 -12.13 -7.71 12.63
CA ALA A 156 -12.33 -8.84 11.70
C ALA A 156 -11.20 -8.91 10.67
N LEU A 157 -10.78 -7.75 10.14
CA LEU A 157 -9.67 -7.68 9.19
C LEU A 157 -8.35 -8.13 9.82
N LEU A 158 -8.04 -7.67 11.04
CA LEU A 158 -6.82 -8.04 11.76
C LEU A 158 -6.81 -9.54 12.13
N ARG A 159 -7.94 -10.12 12.51
CA ARG A 159 -8.06 -11.58 12.76
C ARG A 159 -7.80 -12.42 11.52
N GLY A 160 -8.08 -11.89 10.33
CA GLY A 160 -7.81 -12.55 9.05
C GLY A 160 -6.37 -12.39 8.54
N GLN A 161 -5.49 -11.68 9.29
CA GLN A 161 -4.10 -11.43 8.92
C GLN A 161 -3.13 -12.31 9.72
N SER A 162 -2.02 -12.68 9.10
CA SER A 162 -0.86 -13.19 9.84
C SER A 162 -0.08 -12.00 10.39
N LEU A 163 -0.17 -11.75 11.70
CA LEU A 163 0.52 -10.66 12.37
C LEU A 163 2.01 -11.03 12.62
N THR A 164 2.81 -10.99 11.56
CA THR A 164 4.23 -11.30 11.62
C THR A 164 4.98 -10.21 12.41
N GLN A 165 5.85 -10.62 13.31
CA GLN A 165 6.74 -9.71 14.03
C GLN A 165 7.98 -9.40 13.15
N PHE A 166 7.98 -8.22 12.50
CA PHE A 166 9.10 -7.77 11.66
C PHE A 166 10.28 -7.22 12.47
N THR A 167 9.98 -6.62 13.62
CA THR A 167 10.95 -6.05 14.53
C THR A 167 10.51 -6.31 15.98
N PRO A 168 11.37 -6.08 16.99
CA PRO A 168 10.95 -6.12 18.39
C PRO A 168 9.84 -5.10 18.75
N HIS A 169 9.64 -4.08 17.92
CA HIS A 169 8.65 -3.04 18.13
C HIS A 169 7.31 -3.31 17.42
N THR A 170 7.24 -4.34 16.57
CA THR A 170 6.01 -4.70 15.86
C THR A 170 4.92 -5.09 16.85
N ILE A 171 3.78 -4.39 16.81
CA ILE A 171 2.60 -4.74 17.60
C ILE A 171 1.89 -5.90 16.90
N THR A 172 1.75 -7.03 17.61
CA THR A 172 1.14 -8.26 17.08
C THR A 172 -0.14 -8.67 17.83
N ASP A 173 -0.53 -7.92 18.85
CA ASP A 173 -1.78 -8.16 19.55
C ASP A 173 -2.89 -7.20 19.10
N ILE A 174 -4.04 -7.77 18.77
CA ILE A 174 -5.18 -7.02 18.23
C ILE A 174 -5.70 -5.93 19.15
N PRO A 175 -5.85 -6.14 20.47
CA PRO A 175 -6.27 -5.08 21.39
C PRO A 175 -5.38 -3.85 21.34
N SER A 176 -4.06 -4.00 21.28
CA SER A 176 -3.11 -2.88 21.18
C SER A 176 -3.24 -2.17 19.81
N LEU A 177 -3.38 -2.92 18.72
CA LEU A 177 -3.60 -2.35 17.39
C LEU A 177 -4.89 -1.53 17.31
N LEU A 178 -5.96 -1.97 17.98
CA LEU A 178 -7.20 -1.22 18.05
C LEU A 178 -7.05 0.05 18.89
N ARG A 179 -6.27 0.04 19.99
CA ARG A 179 -5.94 1.25 20.76
C ARG A 179 -5.14 2.26 19.92
N GLU A 180 -4.16 1.79 19.16
CA GLU A 180 -3.43 2.65 18.19
C GLU A 180 -4.37 3.29 17.15
N ALA A 181 -5.33 2.52 16.64
CA ALA A 181 -6.34 3.04 15.72
C ALA A 181 -7.26 4.09 16.37
N GLU A 182 -7.66 3.89 17.64
CA GLU A 182 -8.44 4.88 18.41
C GLU A 182 -7.64 6.16 18.67
N ALA A 183 -6.36 6.03 19.03
CA ALA A 183 -5.46 7.17 19.20
C ALA A 183 -5.26 7.94 17.89
N CYS A 184 -5.09 7.23 16.76
CA CYS A 184 -5.00 7.83 15.44
C CYS A 184 -6.28 8.62 15.10
N ARG A 185 -7.46 8.09 15.42
CA ARG A 185 -8.75 8.78 15.19
C ARG A 185 -8.86 10.06 16.00
N ALA A 186 -8.42 10.04 17.25
CA ALA A 186 -8.44 11.20 18.14
C ALA A 186 -7.45 12.29 17.71
N ASN A 187 -6.22 11.88 17.34
CA ASN A 187 -5.14 12.79 17.00
C ASN A 187 -5.19 13.29 15.54
N GLY A 188 -5.88 12.57 14.65
CA GLY A 188 -5.93 12.89 13.23
C GLY A 188 -4.72 12.40 12.41
N TYR A 189 -3.80 11.67 13.02
CA TYR A 189 -2.63 11.08 12.36
C TYR A 189 -2.21 9.78 13.06
N ALA A 190 -1.42 8.97 12.37
CA ALA A 190 -0.80 7.78 12.93
C ALA A 190 0.73 7.84 12.80
N ILE A 191 1.39 7.19 13.74
CA ILE A 191 2.85 7.04 13.79
C ILE A 191 3.20 5.55 13.68
N GLU A 192 4.31 5.28 13.02
CA GLU A 192 5.02 4.01 13.05
C GLU A 192 6.45 4.28 13.54
N ASN A 193 6.90 3.58 14.57
CA ASN A 193 8.18 3.78 15.23
C ASN A 193 9.04 2.53 15.21
N GLY A 194 9.60 2.22 14.02
CA GLY A 194 10.47 1.05 13.85
C GLY A 194 9.73 -0.29 13.90
N GLU A 195 8.42 -0.30 13.64
CA GLU A 195 7.59 -1.51 13.70
C GLU A 195 7.75 -2.39 12.46
N TYR A 196 7.89 -1.80 11.27
CA TYR A 196 8.09 -2.54 10.03
C TYR A 196 9.57 -2.73 9.71
N LYS A 197 10.40 -1.70 9.94
CA LYS A 197 11.86 -1.77 9.78
C LYS A 197 12.55 -0.96 10.89
N ILE A 198 13.52 -1.59 11.55
CA ILE A 198 14.31 -0.95 12.61
C ILE A 198 14.95 0.35 12.05
N GLY A 199 14.87 1.43 12.82
CA GLY A 199 15.46 2.73 12.47
C GLY A 199 14.60 3.60 11.57
N LEU A 200 13.58 3.06 10.89
CA LEU A 200 12.62 3.87 10.14
C LEU A 200 11.47 4.34 11.04
N ARG A 201 11.01 5.55 10.79
CA ARG A 201 9.82 6.12 11.41
C ARG A 201 8.97 6.75 10.34
N SER A 202 7.66 6.62 10.50
CA SER A 202 6.72 7.20 9.57
C SER A 202 5.55 7.87 10.27
N ILE A 203 4.99 8.87 9.61
CA ILE A 203 3.82 9.63 10.03
C ILE A 203 2.87 9.64 8.85
N SER A 204 1.59 9.39 9.09
CA SER A 204 0.57 9.46 8.04
C SER A 204 -0.71 10.09 8.54
N ALA A 205 -1.40 10.81 7.65
CA ALA A 205 -2.68 11.42 7.91
C ALA A 205 -3.72 11.02 6.85
N PRO A 206 -5.02 11.02 7.21
CA PRO A 206 -6.10 10.61 6.32
C PRO A 206 -6.38 11.66 5.25
N VAL A 207 -6.54 11.22 4.00
CA VAL A 207 -7.03 12.03 2.89
C VAL A 207 -8.47 11.62 2.59
N ARG A 208 -9.37 12.61 2.62
CA ARG A 208 -10.82 12.43 2.50
C ARG A 208 -11.31 12.77 1.10
N THR A 209 -12.27 12.00 0.63
CA THR A 209 -13.03 12.31 -0.60
C THR A 209 -14.11 13.36 -0.32
N VAL A 210 -14.76 13.83 -1.37
CA VAL A 210 -15.90 14.78 -1.28
C VAL A 210 -17.00 14.28 -0.34
N GLU A 211 -17.21 12.96 -0.23
CA GLU A 211 -18.19 12.36 0.70
C GLU A 211 -17.67 12.29 2.15
N GLY A 212 -16.48 12.81 2.45
CA GLY A 212 -15.86 12.76 3.77
C GLY A 212 -15.27 11.40 4.15
N LYS A 213 -15.31 10.41 3.27
CA LYS A 213 -14.72 9.09 3.50
C LYS A 213 -13.20 9.13 3.38
N VAL A 214 -12.51 8.48 4.30
CA VAL A 214 -11.06 8.28 4.19
C VAL A 214 -10.79 7.16 3.19
N ARG A 215 -10.32 7.53 2.01
CA ARG A 215 -9.98 6.60 0.95
C ARG A 215 -8.48 6.45 0.76
N TYR A 216 -7.72 7.52 1.07
CA TYR A 216 -6.28 7.54 0.90
C TYR A 216 -5.59 7.97 2.20
N ALA A 217 -4.30 7.70 2.29
CA ALA A 217 -3.42 8.22 3.33
C ALA A 217 -2.18 8.81 2.67
N VAL A 218 -1.76 9.98 3.14
CA VAL A 218 -0.48 10.58 2.78
C VAL A 218 0.41 10.60 3.99
N GLY A 219 1.70 10.33 3.81
CA GLY A 219 2.64 10.33 4.92
C GLY A 219 4.08 10.45 4.50
N VAL A 220 4.93 10.70 5.47
CA VAL A 220 6.39 10.73 5.34
C VAL A 220 7.01 9.52 6.02
N ILE A 221 8.11 9.06 5.47
CA ILE A 221 8.95 8.02 6.06
C ILE A 221 10.42 8.41 5.97
N GLY A 222 11.15 8.22 7.04
CA GLY A 222 12.56 8.59 7.12
C GLY A 222 13.25 8.06 8.38
N MET A 223 14.52 8.41 8.52
CA MET A 223 15.34 8.11 9.70
C MET A 223 15.27 9.25 10.73
N PHE A 224 14.09 9.60 11.17
CA PHE A 224 13.94 10.57 12.25
C PHE A 224 14.65 10.06 13.52
N ARG A 225 15.31 10.96 14.24
CA ARG A 225 16.08 10.61 15.44
C ARG A 225 15.19 10.01 16.54
N SER A 226 14.01 10.56 16.73
CA SER A 226 13.03 10.12 17.73
C SER A 226 11.63 10.61 17.36
N VAL A 227 10.59 9.88 17.77
CA VAL A 227 9.18 10.34 17.68
C VAL A 227 8.90 11.53 18.62
N HIS A 228 9.80 11.83 19.55
CA HIS A 228 9.72 12.96 20.49
C HIS A 228 10.62 14.15 20.08
N SER A 229 11.29 14.09 18.92
CA SER A 229 12.12 15.20 18.45
C SER A 229 11.25 16.35 17.89
N GLU A 230 11.76 17.59 17.99
CA GLU A 230 11.09 18.76 17.38
C GLU A 230 10.90 18.58 15.87
N GLU A 231 11.91 18.03 15.18
CA GLU A 231 11.82 17.68 13.76
C GLU A 231 10.65 16.76 13.45
N PHE A 232 10.41 15.72 14.29
CA PHE A 232 9.32 14.79 14.09
C PHE A 232 7.96 15.45 14.35
N HIS A 233 7.84 16.27 15.38
CA HIS A 233 6.62 17.03 15.65
C HIS A 233 6.29 18.02 14.55
N ALA A 234 7.29 18.75 14.03
CA ALA A 234 7.10 19.62 12.87
C ALA A 234 6.63 18.83 11.64
N ALA A 235 7.18 17.63 11.41
CA ALA A 235 6.74 16.76 10.32
C ALA A 235 5.29 16.28 10.51
N VAL A 236 4.82 16.02 11.74
CA VAL A 236 3.41 15.70 12.02
C VAL A 236 2.48 16.82 11.55
N GLU A 237 2.78 18.07 11.92
CA GLU A 237 1.98 19.23 11.53
C GLU A 237 1.94 19.37 9.99
N GLN A 238 3.08 19.23 9.33
CA GLN A 238 3.20 19.35 7.88
C GLN A 238 2.44 18.23 7.15
N VAL A 239 2.48 16.99 7.64
CA VAL A 239 1.73 15.85 7.10
C VAL A 239 0.23 16.08 7.24
N CYS A 240 -0.24 16.53 8.41
CA CYS A 240 -1.65 16.84 8.64
C CYS A 240 -2.14 17.97 7.74
N ALA A 241 -1.37 19.04 7.62
CA ALA A 241 -1.69 20.16 6.73
C ALA A 241 -1.76 19.72 5.26
N THR A 242 -0.79 18.90 4.82
CA THR A 242 -0.76 18.36 3.46
C THR A 242 -1.96 17.46 3.19
N ALA A 243 -2.32 16.58 4.11
CA ALA A 243 -3.51 15.73 3.99
C ALA A 243 -4.81 16.55 3.87
N ALA A 244 -4.91 17.64 4.63
CA ALA A 244 -6.04 18.56 4.56
C ALA A 244 -6.10 19.29 3.21
N MET A 245 -4.96 19.77 2.68
CA MET A 245 -4.88 20.41 1.37
C MET A 245 -5.26 19.46 0.23
N ILE A 246 -4.77 18.22 0.25
CA ILE A 246 -5.15 17.21 -0.75
C ILE A 246 -6.64 16.89 -0.65
N SER A 247 -7.18 16.75 0.57
CA SER A 247 -8.61 16.50 0.79
C SER A 247 -9.47 17.64 0.23
N ALA A 248 -9.07 18.89 0.48
CA ALA A 248 -9.77 20.07 -0.07
C ALA A 248 -9.70 20.10 -1.60
N ALA A 249 -8.55 19.77 -2.21
CA ALA A 249 -8.41 19.65 -3.66
C ALA A 249 -9.27 18.53 -4.27
N LEU A 250 -9.64 17.51 -3.48
CA LEU A 250 -10.60 16.46 -3.83
C LEU A 250 -12.07 16.87 -3.56
N GLY A 251 -12.32 18.12 -3.16
CA GLY A 251 -13.67 18.64 -2.90
C GLY A 251 -14.20 18.40 -1.47
N TYR A 252 -13.37 17.89 -0.55
CA TYR A 252 -13.78 17.76 0.84
C TYR A 252 -13.87 19.13 1.51
N GLN A 253 -15.04 19.45 2.01
CA GLN A 253 -15.27 20.62 2.85
C GLN A 253 -15.46 20.16 4.30
N ARG A 254 -14.59 20.65 5.18
CA ARG A 254 -14.74 20.40 6.62
C ARG A 254 -16.02 21.13 7.06
N SER A 255 -17.08 20.38 7.38
CA SER A 255 -18.25 20.98 8.02
C SER A 255 -17.77 21.63 9.30
N ASN A 256 -17.83 22.97 9.38
CA ASN A 256 -17.71 23.65 10.65
C ASN A 256 -18.87 23.15 11.53
N PRO A 257 -18.61 22.64 12.74
CA PRO A 257 -19.67 22.47 13.70
C PRO A 257 -20.08 23.86 14.19
N THR A 258 -21.01 24.50 13.46
CA THR A 258 -21.71 25.70 13.94
C THR A 258 -23.13 25.27 14.21
N GLY A 259 -23.47 25.26 15.49
CA GLY A 259 -24.82 25.11 16.02
C GLY A 259 -24.77 24.47 17.40
#